data_18271ed3f76073a0daa88f7063c5d835
#
_entry.id   18271ed3f76073a0daa88f7063c5d835
#
_cell.length_a   1.000
_cell.length_b   1.000
_cell.length_c   1.000
_cell.angle_alpha   90.00
_cell.angle_beta   90.00
_cell.angle_gamma   90.00
#
_symmetry.space_group_name_H-M   'P 1'
#
loop_
_entity.id
_entity.type
_entity.pdbx_description
1 polymer ?
#
loop_
_entity_poly.entity_id
_entity_poly.type
_entity_poly.pdbx_seq_one_letter_code
_entity_poly.pdbx_strand_id
1 'polypeptide(L)'
;MKKVFSILIAVLCFTFLTAQGEHGKITNPFTAEDWNKLDQHTKDSITKGLFQKYKEDNANNQQTEEVEANKTIEDALKNVSGTTSLTFSNYPKAQFSDDITKFKNLEEFTCTRSKALDLYKLFDQLEKLPRLKKLNLSGGDYKVLPGLIQNLPGLEVLILKDNNFTTLPDSFVQLKNLKVLNLEHNAYLYDDDVYDRIKNLHVEELNFANSGLEELNDKIGLVRSLRNLDISGNNIKVLPPSFSKLNQLEKVNISRNPNLKTVEVFTTLSQIPTITELLAQECNLDNMPLEIGKLGNIRVLDLKANRITSLPLTFGNLTNLEYLDLGYFEMGTRMNKISDLGPGFGQLKKLKYLNLSGNALVTLPEGFAGLTDLTDLNLGLNKLPGLPLSVTQLSKLTKLDLSLNDVSSVPAHVANLKNLEELHLDGNFFNQPGKKLKVLPNEICQLKNLKVLTLKDNVIEQLPDAIGNLTQLEKLDLRDNLLSTLPASFTQLKNLKWLDLKANDLTQLPADFAGLDQMKELNLSMNLKLDFEVEKAKLMKMSHLEFLELSYNNITKEQITPLRDALPNCKVINWDYKKKGFGE
;
A
#
# COMPACT_ATOMS: atom_id res chain seq x y z
N MET A 1 9.65 14.14 -29.77
CA MET A 1 10.79 14.12 -28.85
C MET A 1 11.00 15.46 -28.10
N LYS A 2 11.13 16.63 -28.72
CA LYS A 2 11.33 17.90 -27.98
C LYS A 2 10.23 18.24 -26.95
N LYS A 3 8.94 18.02 -27.24
CA LYS A 3 7.83 18.29 -26.30
C LYS A 3 7.80 17.33 -25.08
N VAL A 4 8.22 16.07 -25.26
CA VAL A 4 8.30 15.09 -24.18
C VAL A 4 9.47 15.39 -23.25
N PHE A 5 10.59 15.85 -23.81
CA PHE A 5 11.77 16.27 -23.04
C PHE A 5 11.51 17.52 -22.18
N SER A 6 10.74 18.47 -22.69
CA SER A 6 10.37 19.68 -21.95
C SER A 6 9.40 19.39 -20.78
N ILE A 7 8.49 18.41 -20.95
CA ILE A 7 7.58 17.96 -19.87
C ILE A 7 8.37 17.17 -18.82
N LEU A 8 9.34 16.34 -19.22
CA LEU A 8 10.19 15.58 -18.29
C LEU A 8 11.08 16.50 -17.44
N ILE A 9 11.62 17.59 -18.04
CA ILE A 9 12.41 18.60 -17.30
C ILE A 9 11.52 19.38 -16.33
N ALA A 10 10.29 19.73 -16.73
CA ALA A 10 9.34 20.41 -15.84
C ALA A 10 8.92 19.52 -14.66
N VAL A 11 8.71 18.23 -14.88
CA VAL A 11 8.41 17.25 -13.83
C VAL A 11 9.62 17.01 -12.92
N LEU A 12 10.84 16.94 -13.46
CA LEU A 12 12.09 16.82 -12.67
C LEU A 12 12.35 18.10 -11.85
N CYS A 13 12.09 19.30 -12.40
CA CYS A 13 12.15 20.55 -11.64
C CYS A 13 11.12 20.57 -10.50
N PHE A 14 9.91 20.02 -10.72
CA PHE A 14 8.86 19.96 -9.70
C PHE A 14 9.21 18.98 -8.58
N THR A 15 9.77 17.82 -8.90
CA THR A 15 10.21 16.84 -7.89
C THR A 15 11.45 17.28 -7.11
N PHE A 16 12.37 18.03 -7.73
CA PHE A 16 13.56 18.55 -7.06
C PHE A 16 13.23 19.70 -6.09
N LEU A 17 12.27 20.56 -6.46
CA LEU A 17 11.78 21.64 -5.59
C LEU A 17 10.96 21.12 -4.39
N THR A 18 10.29 19.98 -4.53
CA THR A 18 9.55 19.35 -3.41
C THR A 18 10.45 18.53 -2.50
N ALA A 19 11.58 18.00 -2.97
CA ALA A 19 12.53 17.23 -2.16
C ALA A 19 13.45 18.07 -1.26
N GLN A 20 13.58 19.39 -1.51
CA GLN A 20 14.33 20.32 -0.66
C GLN A 20 13.48 21.02 0.41
N GLY A 21 12.22 20.61 0.63
CA GLY A 21 11.24 21.27 1.49
C GLY A 21 11.39 21.06 3.00
N GLU A 22 12.49 20.49 3.52
CA GLU A 22 12.64 20.30 4.99
C GLU A 22 13.29 21.46 5.74
N HIS A 23 13.93 22.43 5.08
CA HIS A 23 14.44 23.63 5.79
C HIS A 23 14.37 24.87 4.89
N GLY A 24 13.24 25.57 4.86
CA GLY A 24 13.15 26.92 4.32
C GLY A 24 11.79 27.26 3.74
N LYS A 25 11.20 28.36 4.22
CA LYS A 25 9.92 28.91 3.74
C LYS A 25 9.96 29.15 2.24
N ILE A 26 9.32 28.29 1.44
CA ILE A 26 9.00 28.55 0.04
C ILE A 26 7.54 29.01 -0.01
N THR A 27 7.35 30.28 -0.28
CA THR A 27 6.04 30.97 -0.23
C THR A 27 5.29 30.98 -1.56
N ASN A 28 5.73 30.24 -2.62
CA ASN A 28 4.87 30.01 -3.81
C ASN A 28 5.43 28.83 -4.64
N PRO A 29 4.67 27.81 -4.94
CA PRO A 29 5.10 26.80 -5.91
C PRO A 29 5.04 27.40 -7.32
N PHE A 30 6.17 27.40 -8.02
CA PHE A 30 6.28 27.74 -9.43
C PHE A 30 5.47 26.73 -10.26
N THR A 31 4.49 27.19 -11.05
CA THR A 31 3.56 26.31 -11.77
C THR A 31 4.00 26.06 -13.22
N ALA A 32 3.40 25.03 -13.87
CA ALA A 32 3.60 24.80 -15.30
C ALA A 32 3.13 25.99 -16.17
N GLU A 33 2.19 26.77 -15.67
CA GLU A 33 1.72 28.00 -16.29
C GLU A 33 2.77 29.10 -16.21
N ASP A 34 3.47 29.23 -15.10
CA ASP A 34 4.56 30.20 -14.92
C ASP A 34 5.75 29.86 -15.82
N TRP A 35 6.08 28.57 -15.99
CA TRP A 35 7.08 28.12 -16.93
C TRP A 35 6.73 28.50 -18.38
N ASN A 36 5.46 28.35 -18.78
CA ASN A 36 5.04 28.65 -20.14
C ASN A 36 5.09 30.14 -20.45
N LYS A 37 5.00 31.04 -19.47
CA LYS A 37 5.10 32.49 -19.60
C LYS A 37 6.52 33.01 -19.77
N LEU A 38 7.54 32.20 -19.45
CA LEU A 38 8.95 32.61 -19.63
C LEU A 38 9.35 32.64 -21.10
N ASP A 39 10.20 33.58 -21.46
CA ASP A 39 10.85 33.63 -22.79
C ASP A 39 11.87 32.47 -22.93
N GLN A 40 12.25 32.19 -24.19
CA GLN A 40 13.12 31.07 -24.49
C GLN A 40 14.53 31.21 -23.88
N HIS A 41 15.06 32.45 -23.84
CA HIS A 41 16.40 32.71 -23.29
C HIS A 41 16.44 32.45 -21.78
N THR A 42 15.40 32.86 -21.06
CA THR A 42 15.26 32.58 -19.61
C THR A 42 15.10 31.07 -19.32
N LYS A 43 14.31 30.34 -20.14
CA LYS A 43 14.19 28.89 -20.07
C LYS A 43 15.53 28.18 -20.27
N ASP A 44 16.29 28.61 -21.27
CA ASP A 44 17.62 28.02 -21.58
C ASP A 44 18.63 28.33 -20.47
N SER A 45 18.58 29.51 -19.87
CA SER A 45 19.43 29.88 -18.72
C SER A 45 19.14 29.05 -17.49
N ILE A 46 17.85 28.87 -17.14
CA ILE A 46 17.41 28.02 -16.02
C ILE A 46 17.83 26.58 -16.26
N THR A 47 17.62 26.05 -17.46
CA THR A 47 17.98 24.68 -17.83
C THR A 47 19.48 24.43 -17.73
N LYS A 48 20.31 25.38 -18.18
CA LYS A 48 21.78 25.29 -18.06
C LYS A 48 22.24 25.35 -16.60
N GLY A 49 21.65 26.24 -15.79
CA GLY A 49 21.95 26.34 -14.36
C GLY A 49 21.60 25.05 -13.59
N LEU A 50 20.43 24.47 -13.88
CA LEU A 50 20.01 23.20 -13.30
C LEU A 50 20.93 22.04 -13.74
N PHE A 51 21.36 21.99 -15.00
CA PHE A 51 22.26 20.96 -15.50
C PHE A 51 23.66 21.07 -14.90
N GLN A 52 24.14 22.29 -14.68
CA GLN A 52 25.41 22.54 -14.00
C GLN A 52 25.33 22.10 -12.53
N LYS A 53 24.27 22.53 -11.82
CA LYS A 53 24.01 22.11 -10.44
C LYS A 53 23.87 20.60 -10.30
N TYR A 54 23.14 19.95 -11.21
CA TYR A 54 23.04 18.47 -11.25
C TYR A 54 24.41 17.78 -11.39
N LYS A 55 25.34 18.35 -12.20
CA LYS A 55 26.71 17.83 -12.31
C LYS A 55 27.51 18.00 -11.02
N GLU A 56 27.37 19.16 -10.35
CA GLU A 56 28.05 19.45 -9.09
C GLU A 56 27.51 18.58 -7.96
N ASP A 57 26.18 18.42 -7.86
CA ASP A 57 25.53 17.57 -6.88
C ASP A 57 25.92 16.09 -7.09
N ASN A 58 25.99 15.61 -8.33
CA ASN A 58 26.47 14.24 -8.62
C ASN A 58 27.94 14.01 -8.25
N ALA A 59 28.81 14.99 -8.49
CA ALA A 59 30.23 14.89 -8.11
C ALA A 59 30.39 14.85 -6.59
N ASN A 60 29.63 15.66 -5.85
CA ASN A 60 29.61 15.67 -4.39
C ASN A 60 29.03 14.36 -3.83
N ASN A 61 27.95 13.84 -4.42
CA ASN A 61 27.38 12.56 -4.03
C ASN A 61 28.35 11.41 -4.23
N GLN A 62 29.08 11.35 -5.35
CA GLN A 62 30.09 10.30 -5.58
C GLN A 62 31.21 10.31 -4.54
N GLN A 63 31.69 11.48 -4.12
CA GLN A 63 32.68 11.58 -3.04
C GLN A 63 32.13 11.11 -1.70
N THR A 64 30.88 11.46 -1.38
CA THR A 64 30.22 11.05 -0.14
C THR A 64 30.04 9.52 -0.13
N GLU A 65 29.58 8.93 -1.23
CA GLU A 65 29.37 7.50 -1.39
C GLU A 65 30.70 6.70 -1.28
N GLU A 66 31.79 7.24 -1.81
CA GLU A 66 33.12 6.62 -1.67
C GLU A 66 33.61 6.64 -0.20
N VAL A 67 33.39 7.75 0.50
CA VAL A 67 33.75 7.87 1.93
C VAL A 67 32.93 6.89 2.76
N GLU A 68 31.64 6.79 2.53
CA GLU A 68 30.78 5.83 3.23
C GLU A 68 31.15 4.37 2.94
N ALA A 69 31.45 4.02 1.69
CA ALA A 69 31.88 2.68 1.32
C ALA A 69 33.21 2.28 1.95
N ASN A 70 34.20 3.19 1.96
CA ASN A 70 35.47 2.95 2.63
C ASN A 70 35.31 2.79 4.13
N LYS A 71 34.48 3.62 4.76
CA LYS A 71 34.13 3.52 6.19
C LYS A 71 33.47 2.18 6.51
N THR A 72 32.57 1.69 5.66
CA THR A 72 31.90 0.38 5.82
C THR A 72 32.93 -0.75 5.85
N ILE A 73 33.91 -0.73 4.95
CA ILE A 73 35.00 -1.73 4.92
C ILE A 73 35.90 -1.58 6.17
N GLU A 74 36.30 -0.36 6.55
CA GLU A 74 37.13 -0.09 7.71
C GLU A 74 36.46 -0.54 9.02
N ASP A 75 35.14 -0.29 9.16
CA ASP A 75 34.38 -0.73 10.32
C ASP A 75 34.25 -2.25 10.38
N ALA A 76 34.02 -2.90 9.23
CA ALA A 76 34.01 -4.35 9.14
C ALA A 76 35.37 -5.00 9.45
N LEU A 77 36.48 -4.35 9.07
CA LEU A 77 37.85 -4.82 9.36
C LEU A 77 38.17 -4.85 10.87
N LYS A 78 37.42 -4.11 11.69
CA LYS A 78 37.56 -4.18 13.17
C LYS A 78 37.11 -5.55 13.72
N ASN A 79 36.27 -6.29 12.99
CA ASN A 79 35.78 -7.61 13.35
C ASN A 79 35.65 -8.55 12.14
N VAL A 80 36.76 -8.86 11.48
CA VAL A 80 36.80 -9.65 10.26
C VAL A 80 36.11 -11.02 10.41
N SER A 81 36.32 -11.70 11.55
CA SER A 81 35.75 -13.03 11.79
C SER A 81 34.26 -13.01 12.10
N GLY A 82 33.75 -11.89 12.61
CA GLY A 82 32.33 -11.71 12.91
C GLY A 82 31.51 -11.10 11.78
N THR A 83 32.16 -10.60 10.71
CA THR A 83 31.48 -9.98 9.58
C THR A 83 30.93 -11.05 8.64
N THR A 84 29.59 -11.18 8.60
CA THR A 84 28.84 -12.14 7.77
C THR A 84 28.08 -11.48 6.62
N SER A 85 27.91 -10.16 6.63
CA SER A 85 27.20 -9.41 5.60
C SER A 85 27.90 -8.08 5.32
N LEU A 86 27.98 -7.70 4.02
CA LEU A 86 28.44 -6.39 3.57
C LEU A 86 27.45 -5.82 2.58
N THR A 87 27.09 -4.54 2.76
CA THR A 87 26.12 -3.83 1.91
C THR A 87 26.67 -2.49 1.45
N PHE A 88 26.64 -2.29 0.14
CA PHE A 88 27.03 -1.05 -0.53
C PHE A 88 25.91 -0.59 -1.46
N SER A 89 25.77 0.72 -1.62
CA SER A 89 24.89 1.33 -2.61
C SER A 89 25.64 2.43 -3.34
N ASN A 90 25.39 2.54 -4.66
CA ASN A 90 26.04 3.52 -5.53
C ASN A 90 27.58 3.51 -5.46
N TYR A 91 28.21 2.33 -5.31
CA TYR A 91 29.66 2.22 -5.19
C TYR A 91 30.36 2.82 -6.42
N PRO A 92 31.24 3.84 -6.24
CA PRO A 92 31.67 4.70 -7.36
C PRO A 92 32.87 4.19 -8.13
N LYS A 93 33.52 3.09 -7.66
CA LYS A 93 34.75 2.55 -8.27
C LYS A 93 34.52 1.28 -9.06
N ALA A 94 35.46 0.97 -9.98
CA ALA A 94 35.41 -0.24 -10.79
C ALA A 94 35.72 -1.52 -10.00
N GLN A 95 36.37 -1.42 -8.85
CA GLN A 95 36.70 -2.57 -7.99
C GLN A 95 36.78 -2.17 -6.52
N PHE A 96 36.56 -3.12 -5.63
CA PHE A 96 36.78 -2.96 -4.20
C PHE A 96 38.27 -3.04 -3.84
N SER A 97 38.67 -2.56 -2.64
CA SER A 97 39.93 -2.88 -2.04
C SER A 97 40.08 -4.40 -1.86
N ASP A 98 41.29 -4.92 -1.98
CA ASP A 98 41.58 -6.34 -1.75
C ASP A 98 41.26 -6.78 -0.30
N ASP A 99 41.07 -5.83 0.60
CA ASP A 99 40.61 -6.09 1.97
C ASP A 99 39.31 -6.86 2.03
N ILE A 100 38.42 -6.72 1.01
CA ILE A 100 37.16 -7.48 0.95
C ILE A 100 37.42 -8.99 0.97
N THR A 101 38.55 -9.46 0.45
CA THR A 101 38.87 -10.89 0.41
C THR A 101 39.28 -11.48 1.76
N LYS A 102 39.47 -10.64 2.79
CA LYS A 102 39.75 -11.05 4.18
C LYS A 102 38.52 -11.62 4.90
N PHE A 103 37.32 -11.27 4.49
CA PHE A 103 36.06 -11.66 5.16
C PHE A 103 35.64 -13.10 4.84
N LYS A 104 36.41 -14.09 5.29
CA LYS A 104 36.21 -15.52 4.96
C LYS A 104 34.88 -16.09 5.50
N ASN A 105 34.25 -15.42 6.45
CA ASN A 105 32.95 -15.78 7.00
C ASN A 105 31.78 -15.03 6.35
N LEU A 106 32.01 -14.22 5.31
CA LEU A 106 30.97 -13.48 4.61
C LEU A 106 30.00 -14.44 3.93
N GLU A 107 28.73 -14.33 4.28
CA GLU A 107 27.62 -15.09 3.71
C GLU A 107 26.76 -14.26 2.75
N GLU A 108 26.69 -12.95 2.96
CA GLU A 108 25.90 -12.04 2.14
C GLU A 108 26.73 -10.87 1.62
N PHE A 109 26.69 -10.65 0.30
CA PHE A 109 27.26 -9.49 -0.35
C PHE A 109 26.21 -8.76 -1.18
N THR A 110 25.98 -7.50 -0.86
CA THR A 110 25.03 -6.62 -1.57
C THR A 110 25.75 -5.39 -2.10
N CYS A 111 25.67 -5.17 -3.42
CA CYS A 111 26.20 -3.97 -4.06
C CYS A 111 25.20 -3.47 -5.09
N THR A 112 24.39 -2.48 -4.72
CA THR A 112 23.29 -1.99 -5.55
C THR A 112 23.61 -0.66 -6.21
N ARG A 113 22.99 -0.38 -7.39
CA ARG A 113 23.12 0.88 -8.16
C ARG A 113 24.55 1.28 -8.51
N SER A 114 25.46 0.35 -8.59
CA SER A 114 26.91 0.56 -8.69
C SER A 114 27.39 0.43 -10.14
N LYS A 115 27.00 1.38 -10.98
CA LYS A 115 27.22 1.36 -12.43
C LYS A 115 28.69 1.36 -12.86
N ALA A 116 29.60 1.88 -12.03
CA ALA A 116 31.02 1.91 -12.30
C ALA A 116 31.74 0.57 -12.07
N LEU A 117 31.09 -0.36 -11.34
CA LEU A 117 31.70 -1.60 -10.89
C LEU A 117 31.91 -2.56 -12.05
N ASP A 118 33.17 -3.06 -12.18
CA ASP A 118 33.54 -4.10 -13.12
C ASP A 118 33.23 -5.48 -12.52
N LEU A 119 32.26 -6.17 -13.09
CA LEU A 119 31.82 -7.46 -12.57
C LEU A 119 32.90 -8.53 -12.68
N TYR A 120 33.80 -8.49 -13.68
CA TYR A 120 34.90 -9.47 -13.79
C TYR A 120 35.84 -9.35 -12.59
N LYS A 121 36.22 -8.12 -12.24
CA LYS A 121 37.08 -7.85 -11.07
C LYS A 121 36.37 -8.19 -9.76
N LEU A 122 35.09 -7.88 -9.67
CA LEU A 122 34.28 -8.24 -8.49
C LEU A 122 34.26 -9.76 -8.29
N PHE A 123 33.95 -10.53 -9.32
CA PHE A 123 33.85 -11.99 -9.20
C PHE A 123 35.21 -12.64 -8.86
N ASP A 124 36.33 -12.10 -9.38
CA ASP A 124 37.71 -12.54 -8.99
C ASP A 124 38.00 -12.29 -7.49
N GLN A 125 37.35 -11.26 -6.89
CA GLN A 125 37.46 -11.02 -5.46
C GLN A 125 36.50 -11.92 -4.66
N LEU A 126 35.23 -12.07 -5.12
CA LEU A 126 34.20 -12.86 -4.42
C LEU A 126 34.53 -14.37 -4.42
N GLU A 127 35.20 -14.92 -5.42
CA GLU A 127 35.60 -16.35 -5.43
C GLU A 127 36.48 -16.73 -4.24
N LYS A 128 37.15 -15.74 -3.63
CA LYS A 128 37.98 -15.92 -2.44
C LYS A 128 37.17 -15.98 -1.13
N LEU A 129 35.84 -15.89 -1.22
CA LEU A 129 34.89 -15.89 -0.10
C LEU A 129 34.10 -17.21 -0.04
N PRO A 130 34.63 -18.25 0.62
CA PRO A 130 34.09 -19.62 0.50
C PRO A 130 32.72 -19.85 1.12
N ARG A 131 32.25 -18.91 1.94
CA ARG A 131 30.92 -19.01 2.63
C ARG A 131 29.84 -18.17 1.98
N LEU A 132 30.11 -17.51 0.84
CA LEU A 132 29.13 -16.63 0.20
C LEU A 132 27.93 -17.44 -0.30
N LYS A 133 26.73 -17.10 0.24
CA LYS A 133 25.43 -17.72 -0.07
C LYS A 133 24.51 -16.79 -0.82
N LYS A 134 24.63 -15.47 -0.60
CA LYS A 134 23.74 -14.47 -1.17
C LYS A 134 24.52 -13.36 -1.84
N LEU A 135 24.19 -13.11 -3.12
CA LEU A 135 24.75 -12.04 -3.92
C LEU A 135 23.64 -11.17 -4.49
N ASN A 136 23.70 -9.87 -4.22
CA ASN A 136 22.76 -8.89 -4.78
C ASN A 136 23.53 -7.81 -5.55
N LEU A 137 23.28 -7.73 -6.87
CA LEU A 137 23.89 -6.79 -7.82
C LEU A 137 22.82 -5.95 -8.54
N SER A 138 21.77 -5.55 -7.85
CA SER A 138 20.64 -4.82 -8.44
C SER A 138 21.01 -3.41 -8.89
N GLY A 139 20.45 -2.96 -10.03
CA GLY A 139 20.48 -1.55 -10.46
C GLY A 139 21.80 -1.06 -11.03
N GLY A 140 22.71 -1.96 -11.42
CA GLY A 140 24.03 -1.59 -11.92
C GLY A 140 24.11 -1.32 -13.42
N ASP A 141 23.00 -1.38 -14.16
CA ASP A 141 22.93 -1.30 -15.64
C ASP A 141 23.79 -2.38 -16.35
N TYR A 142 24.06 -3.50 -15.66
CA TYR A 142 24.92 -4.56 -16.19
C TYR A 142 24.26 -5.29 -17.36
N LYS A 143 25.06 -5.61 -18.41
CA LYS A 143 24.60 -6.30 -19.63
C LYS A 143 25.04 -7.76 -19.70
N VAL A 144 26.16 -8.08 -19.08
CA VAL A 144 26.79 -9.41 -19.13
C VAL A 144 27.10 -9.86 -17.71
N LEU A 145 26.64 -11.06 -17.37
CA LEU A 145 27.06 -11.76 -16.16
C LEU A 145 28.31 -12.59 -16.46
N PRO A 146 29.45 -12.34 -15.78
CA PRO A 146 30.69 -13.09 -16.05
C PRO A 146 30.52 -14.58 -15.79
N GLY A 147 31.14 -15.41 -16.65
CA GLY A 147 31.24 -16.85 -16.46
C GLY A 147 31.94 -17.28 -15.16
N LEU A 148 32.72 -16.38 -14.56
CA LEU A 148 33.32 -16.55 -13.22
C LEU A 148 32.34 -16.84 -12.10
N ILE A 149 31.03 -16.61 -12.32
CA ILE A 149 29.98 -16.94 -11.34
C ILE A 149 30.03 -18.43 -10.92
N GLN A 150 30.53 -19.33 -11.79
CA GLN A 150 30.71 -20.74 -11.45
C GLN A 150 31.65 -20.96 -10.23
N ASN A 151 32.50 -19.98 -9.93
CA ASN A 151 33.45 -20.03 -8.81
C ASN A 151 32.79 -19.70 -7.47
N LEU A 152 31.46 -19.48 -7.47
CA LEU A 152 30.62 -19.27 -6.28
C LEU A 152 29.68 -20.47 -6.06
N PRO A 153 30.15 -21.70 -5.89
CA PRO A 153 29.32 -22.90 -5.83
C PRO A 153 28.40 -22.95 -4.60
N GLY A 154 28.72 -22.17 -3.56
CA GLY A 154 27.90 -22.05 -2.33
C GLY A 154 26.70 -21.13 -2.47
N LEU A 155 26.51 -20.45 -3.62
CA LEU A 155 25.49 -19.44 -3.80
C LEU A 155 24.07 -20.07 -3.78
N GLU A 156 23.23 -19.58 -2.87
CA GLU A 156 21.84 -19.99 -2.71
C GLU A 156 20.86 -18.93 -3.23
N VAL A 157 21.22 -17.64 -3.14
CA VAL A 157 20.37 -16.51 -3.53
C VAL A 157 21.14 -15.56 -4.45
N LEU A 158 20.62 -15.35 -5.66
CA LEU A 158 21.17 -14.42 -6.64
C LEU A 158 20.13 -13.41 -7.06
N ILE A 159 20.39 -12.12 -6.79
CA ILE A 159 19.51 -11.01 -7.12
C ILE A 159 20.21 -10.12 -8.16
N LEU A 160 19.64 -10.09 -9.35
CA LEU A 160 20.16 -9.35 -10.53
C LEU A 160 19.14 -8.31 -11.03
N LYS A 161 18.17 -7.93 -10.19
CA LYS A 161 17.07 -7.01 -10.49
C LYS A 161 17.57 -5.67 -11.02
N ASP A 162 16.74 -4.99 -11.85
CA ASP A 162 16.99 -3.65 -12.39
C ASP A 162 18.32 -3.55 -13.15
N ASN A 163 18.57 -4.48 -14.07
CA ASN A 163 19.76 -4.51 -14.92
C ASN A 163 19.38 -4.61 -16.42
N ASN A 164 20.37 -4.81 -17.27
CA ASN A 164 20.21 -4.94 -18.72
C ASN A 164 20.79 -6.26 -19.24
N PHE A 165 20.75 -7.33 -18.43
CA PHE A 165 21.22 -8.64 -18.86
C PHE A 165 20.43 -9.12 -20.08
N THR A 166 21.13 -9.76 -21.03
CA THR A 166 20.51 -10.35 -22.22
C THR A 166 20.49 -11.87 -22.16
N THR A 167 21.46 -12.49 -21.50
CA THR A 167 21.58 -13.94 -21.32
C THR A 167 22.25 -14.26 -19.99
N LEU A 168 22.16 -15.53 -19.57
CA LEU A 168 22.98 -16.10 -18.50
C LEU A 168 24.16 -16.89 -19.11
N PRO A 169 25.36 -16.88 -18.50
CA PRO A 169 26.52 -17.59 -19.03
C PRO A 169 26.35 -19.11 -18.98
N ASP A 170 27.01 -19.86 -19.87
CA ASP A 170 26.96 -21.33 -19.91
C ASP A 170 27.34 -21.96 -18.56
N SER A 171 28.31 -21.35 -17.88
CA SER A 171 28.78 -21.79 -16.56
C SER A 171 27.74 -21.69 -15.44
N PHE A 172 26.60 -20.99 -15.66
CA PHE A 172 25.54 -20.85 -14.68
C PHE A 172 24.99 -22.19 -14.16
N VAL A 173 25.02 -23.22 -14.99
CA VAL A 173 24.62 -24.59 -14.65
C VAL A 173 25.42 -25.21 -13.49
N GLN A 174 26.56 -24.60 -13.08
CA GLN A 174 27.39 -25.06 -11.97
C GLN A 174 26.85 -24.60 -10.58
N LEU A 175 25.91 -23.68 -10.54
CA LEU A 175 25.32 -23.16 -9.28
C LEU A 175 24.33 -24.15 -8.66
N LYS A 176 24.83 -25.33 -8.24
CA LYS A 176 24.00 -26.44 -7.78
C LYS A 176 23.19 -26.18 -6.51
N ASN A 177 23.60 -25.16 -5.72
CA ASN A 177 22.93 -24.78 -4.48
C ASN A 177 21.94 -23.62 -4.67
N LEU A 178 21.79 -23.08 -5.89
CA LEU A 178 20.94 -21.92 -6.16
C LEU A 178 19.45 -22.30 -6.00
N LYS A 179 18.77 -21.56 -5.11
CA LYS A 179 17.34 -21.69 -4.78
C LYS A 179 16.52 -20.51 -5.26
N VAL A 180 17.08 -19.30 -5.16
CA VAL A 180 16.38 -18.04 -5.48
C VAL A 180 17.12 -17.31 -6.58
N LEU A 181 16.42 -17.04 -7.69
CA LEU A 181 16.92 -16.25 -8.82
C LEU A 181 15.95 -15.10 -9.10
N ASN A 182 16.39 -13.86 -8.83
CA ASN A 182 15.63 -12.67 -9.15
C ASN A 182 16.22 -11.94 -10.36
N LEU A 183 15.47 -11.93 -11.46
CA LEU A 183 15.80 -11.29 -12.73
C LEU A 183 14.79 -10.15 -13.06
N GLU A 184 14.02 -9.68 -12.08
CA GLU A 184 13.05 -8.62 -12.24
C GLU A 184 13.66 -7.42 -12.98
N HIS A 185 12.88 -6.83 -13.89
CA HIS A 185 13.26 -5.63 -14.63
C HIS A 185 14.58 -5.78 -15.43
N ASN A 186 14.68 -6.89 -16.19
CA ASN A 186 15.70 -7.14 -17.20
C ASN A 186 15.04 -7.28 -18.58
N ALA A 187 14.60 -6.18 -19.15
CA ALA A 187 13.73 -6.12 -20.34
C ALA A 187 14.33 -6.70 -21.63
N TYR A 188 15.62 -7.01 -21.64
CA TYR A 188 16.31 -7.56 -22.80
C TYR A 188 16.70 -9.03 -22.63
N LEU A 189 16.31 -9.65 -21.50
CA LEU A 189 16.70 -11.02 -21.20
C LEU A 189 15.84 -12.01 -22.02
N TYR A 190 16.49 -12.94 -22.70
CA TYR A 190 15.82 -14.05 -23.37
C TYR A 190 15.51 -15.14 -22.34
N ASP A 191 14.24 -15.29 -21.97
CA ASP A 191 13.79 -16.24 -20.95
C ASP A 191 14.10 -17.70 -21.33
N ASP A 192 14.12 -18.04 -22.63
CA ASP A 192 14.48 -19.35 -23.15
C ASP A 192 15.85 -19.83 -22.66
N ASP A 193 16.88 -18.96 -22.74
CA ASP A 193 18.23 -19.24 -22.25
C ASP A 193 18.24 -19.49 -20.72
N VAL A 194 17.45 -18.72 -19.99
CA VAL A 194 17.36 -18.87 -18.53
C VAL A 194 16.85 -20.26 -18.16
N TYR A 195 15.77 -20.71 -18.77
CA TYR A 195 15.23 -22.06 -18.48
C TYR A 195 16.22 -23.17 -18.80
N ASP A 196 16.97 -23.07 -19.90
CA ASP A 196 18.00 -24.05 -20.25
C ASP A 196 19.14 -24.09 -19.22
N ARG A 197 19.46 -22.96 -18.58
CA ARG A 197 20.51 -22.89 -17.54
C ARG A 197 20.02 -23.43 -16.19
N ILE A 198 18.73 -23.22 -15.82
CA ILE A 198 18.23 -23.55 -14.49
C ILE A 198 17.45 -24.88 -14.41
N LYS A 199 17.06 -25.50 -15.53
CA LYS A 199 16.20 -26.71 -15.56
C LYS A 199 16.74 -27.90 -14.75
N ASN A 200 18.07 -27.97 -14.54
CA ASN A 200 18.75 -29.01 -13.78
C ASN A 200 19.30 -28.51 -12.43
N LEU A 201 18.91 -27.30 -12.04
CA LEU A 201 19.19 -26.72 -10.73
C LEU A 201 17.95 -26.90 -9.83
N HIS A 202 18.12 -26.62 -8.53
CA HIS A 202 17.02 -26.68 -7.56
C HIS A 202 16.42 -25.30 -7.29
N VAL A 203 16.23 -24.48 -8.35
CA VAL A 203 15.63 -23.16 -8.22
C VAL A 203 14.17 -23.31 -7.79
N GLU A 204 13.87 -22.80 -6.60
CA GLU A 204 12.54 -22.82 -5.98
C GLU A 204 11.79 -21.52 -6.21
N GLU A 205 12.50 -20.40 -6.32
CA GLU A 205 11.93 -19.07 -6.53
C GLU A 205 12.53 -18.41 -7.77
N LEU A 206 11.67 -18.00 -8.70
CA LEU A 206 12.04 -17.32 -9.94
C LEU A 206 11.20 -16.06 -10.12
N ASN A 207 11.87 -14.93 -10.30
CA ASN A 207 11.20 -13.65 -10.52
C ASN A 207 11.62 -13.05 -11.88
N PHE A 208 10.64 -12.87 -12.77
CA PHE A 208 10.70 -12.18 -14.06
C PHE A 208 9.77 -10.98 -14.13
N ALA A 209 9.39 -10.41 -13.01
CA ALA A 209 8.49 -9.26 -13.02
C ALA A 209 9.08 -8.09 -13.82
N ASN A 210 8.21 -7.32 -14.48
CA ASN A 210 8.57 -6.11 -15.22
C ASN A 210 9.69 -6.30 -16.29
N SER A 211 9.79 -7.50 -16.88
CA SER A 211 10.87 -7.85 -17.81
C SER A 211 10.46 -7.75 -19.29
N GLY A 212 9.27 -7.19 -19.58
CA GLY A 212 8.81 -6.96 -20.96
C GLY A 212 8.39 -8.22 -21.69
N LEU A 213 8.12 -9.33 -20.99
CA LEU A 213 7.73 -10.60 -21.61
C LEU A 213 6.36 -10.47 -22.29
N GLU A 214 6.26 -10.86 -23.56
CA GLU A 214 4.98 -10.96 -24.30
C GLU A 214 4.36 -12.36 -24.19
N GLU A 215 5.17 -13.35 -24.00
CA GLU A 215 4.81 -14.76 -23.78
C GLU A 215 5.79 -15.41 -22.80
N LEU A 216 5.37 -16.51 -22.22
CA LEU A 216 6.24 -17.34 -21.37
C LEU A 216 6.63 -18.57 -22.18
N ASN A 217 7.92 -18.83 -22.34
CA ASN A 217 8.41 -19.94 -23.16
C ASN A 217 8.01 -21.31 -22.55
N ASP A 218 7.66 -22.28 -23.41
CA ASP A 218 7.22 -23.63 -22.99
C ASP A 218 8.30 -24.40 -22.18
N LYS A 219 9.58 -24.01 -22.25
CA LYS A 219 10.64 -24.58 -21.41
C LYS A 219 10.48 -24.31 -19.92
N ILE A 220 9.63 -23.37 -19.49
CA ILE A 220 9.33 -23.15 -18.08
C ILE A 220 8.93 -24.46 -17.38
N GLY A 221 8.18 -25.33 -18.06
CA GLY A 221 7.75 -26.62 -17.52
C GLY A 221 8.88 -27.62 -17.26
N LEU A 222 10.14 -27.30 -17.61
CA LEU A 222 11.32 -28.09 -17.27
C LEU A 222 11.84 -27.76 -15.85
N VAL A 223 11.52 -26.60 -15.29
CA VAL A 223 11.99 -26.14 -13.98
C VAL A 223 11.07 -26.66 -12.88
N ARG A 224 11.06 -27.98 -12.70
CA ARG A 224 10.08 -28.68 -11.84
C ARG A 224 10.24 -28.44 -10.34
N SER A 225 11.34 -27.82 -9.91
CA SER A 225 11.60 -27.44 -8.52
C SER A 225 10.88 -26.14 -8.10
N LEU A 226 10.29 -25.38 -9.05
CA LEU A 226 9.65 -24.10 -8.76
C LEU A 226 8.50 -24.26 -7.78
N ARG A 227 8.56 -23.44 -6.73
CA ARG A 227 7.51 -23.20 -5.74
C ARG A 227 6.90 -21.83 -5.87
N ASN A 228 7.73 -20.82 -6.15
CA ASN A 228 7.31 -19.43 -6.26
C ASN A 228 7.71 -18.87 -7.63
N LEU A 229 6.74 -18.36 -8.37
CA LEU A 229 6.97 -17.72 -9.68
C LEU A 229 6.32 -16.34 -9.72
N ASP A 230 7.12 -15.32 -9.99
CA ASP A 230 6.63 -13.96 -10.27
C ASP A 230 6.90 -13.59 -11.72
N ILE A 231 5.84 -13.38 -12.48
CA ILE A 231 5.84 -12.91 -13.87
C ILE A 231 4.96 -11.66 -14.03
N SER A 232 4.78 -10.92 -12.94
CA SER A 232 3.96 -9.72 -12.92
C SER A 232 4.56 -8.57 -13.74
N GLY A 233 3.72 -7.60 -14.11
CA GLY A 233 4.19 -6.40 -14.82
C GLY A 233 4.71 -6.67 -16.23
N ASN A 234 4.20 -7.71 -16.90
CA ASN A 234 4.58 -8.09 -18.25
C ASN A 234 3.41 -7.90 -19.23
N ASN A 235 3.51 -8.48 -20.43
CA ASN A 235 2.49 -8.42 -21.46
C ASN A 235 1.99 -9.82 -21.90
N ILE A 236 2.06 -10.78 -20.96
CA ILE A 236 1.73 -12.19 -21.19
C ILE A 236 0.25 -12.32 -21.50
N LYS A 237 -0.09 -13.13 -22.53
CA LYS A 237 -1.47 -13.38 -22.95
C LYS A 237 -2.02 -14.72 -22.44
N VAL A 238 -1.18 -15.75 -22.46
CA VAL A 238 -1.52 -17.12 -22.05
C VAL A 238 -0.33 -17.75 -21.31
N LEU A 239 -0.61 -18.77 -20.52
CA LEU A 239 0.43 -19.64 -19.96
C LEU A 239 0.65 -20.82 -20.91
N PRO A 240 1.89 -21.26 -21.16
CA PRO A 240 2.15 -22.38 -22.07
C PRO A 240 1.62 -23.70 -21.51
N PRO A 241 1.31 -24.70 -22.36
CA PRO A 241 0.79 -25.99 -21.90
C PRO A 241 1.69 -26.71 -20.89
N SER A 242 3.00 -26.57 -21.03
CA SER A 242 3.99 -27.17 -20.13
C SER A 242 3.95 -26.58 -18.70
N PHE A 243 3.33 -25.42 -18.52
CA PHE A 243 3.16 -24.79 -17.20
C PHE A 243 2.50 -25.75 -16.21
N SER A 244 1.56 -26.58 -16.67
CA SER A 244 0.90 -27.63 -15.87
C SER A 244 1.84 -28.69 -15.30
N LYS A 245 3.11 -28.77 -15.78
CA LYS A 245 4.14 -29.69 -15.26
C LYS A 245 4.84 -29.17 -13.99
N LEU A 246 4.59 -27.93 -13.59
CA LEU A 246 5.13 -27.31 -12.37
C LEU A 246 4.39 -27.81 -11.13
N ASN A 247 4.51 -29.09 -10.84
CA ASN A 247 3.74 -29.79 -9.83
C ASN A 247 4.17 -29.50 -8.37
N GLN A 248 5.15 -28.63 -8.14
CA GLN A 248 5.53 -28.11 -6.83
C GLN A 248 5.17 -26.63 -6.65
N LEU A 249 4.57 -26.00 -7.68
CA LEU A 249 4.26 -24.59 -7.67
C LEU A 249 3.17 -24.27 -6.65
N GLU A 250 3.51 -23.43 -5.68
CA GLU A 250 2.66 -23.04 -4.56
C GLU A 250 2.16 -21.59 -4.69
N LYS A 251 3.04 -20.69 -5.20
CA LYS A 251 2.73 -19.26 -5.34
C LYS A 251 2.97 -18.78 -6.75
N VAL A 252 1.98 -18.09 -7.29
CA VAL A 252 2.04 -17.52 -8.64
C VAL A 252 1.58 -16.07 -8.61
N ASN A 253 2.44 -15.16 -9.09
CA ASN A 253 2.08 -13.77 -9.31
C ASN A 253 2.06 -13.48 -10.81
N ILE A 254 0.85 -13.28 -11.36
CA ILE A 254 0.60 -12.90 -12.75
C ILE A 254 0.04 -11.47 -12.87
N SER A 255 0.09 -10.69 -11.80
CA SER A 255 -0.47 -9.34 -11.72
C SER A 255 0.09 -8.42 -12.81
N ARG A 256 -0.67 -7.39 -13.18
CA ARG A 256 -0.25 -6.39 -14.18
C ARG A 256 0.18 -6.98 -15.53
N ASN A 257 -0.55 -8.02 -15.97
CA ASN A 257 -0.50 -8.56 -17.33
C ASN A 257 -1.84 -8.22 -18.03
N PRO A 258 -2.01 -7.02 -18.59
CA PRO A 258 -3.32 -6.50 -18.99
C PRO A 258 -3.96 -7.21 -20.19
N ASN A 259 -3.21 -8.07 -20.88
CA ASN A 259 -3.65 -8.81 -22.05
C ASN A 259 -3.90 -10.30 -21.78
N LEU A 260 -3.93 -10.73 -20.50
CA LEU A 260 -4.24 -12.11 -20.13
C LEU A 260 -5.62 -12.54 -20.65
N LYS A 261 -5.67 -13.71 -21.25
CA LYS A 261 -6.90 -14.38 -21.64
C LYS A 261 -7.42 -15.17 -20.45
N THR A 262 -8.44 -14.67 -19.79
CA THR A 262 -8.94 -15.17 -18.49
C THR A 262 -9.19 -16.68 -18.52
N VAL A 263 -9.97 -17.17 -19.50
CA VAL A 263 -10.35 -18.59 -19.56
C VAL A 263 -9.15 -19.51 -19.73
N GLU A 264 -8.27 -19.19 -20.70
CA GLU A 264 -7.09 -20.00 -21.02
C GLU A 264 -6.12 -20.06 -19.83
N VAL A 265 -5.88 -18.93 -19.17
CA VAL A 265 -4.96 -18.85 -18.01
C VAL A 265 -5.50 -19.68 -16.85
N PHE A 266 -6.77 -19.50 -16.47
CA PHE A 266 -7.35 -20.25 -15.34
C PHE A 266 -7.55 -21.73 -15.68
N THR A 267 -7.76 -22.10 -16.94
CA THR A 267 -7.76 -23.49 -17.38
C THR A 267 -6.40 -24.14 -17.12
N THR A 268 -5.30 -23.44 -17.43
CA THR A 268 -3.94 -23.95 -17.19
C THR A 268 -3.62 -24.02 -15.69
N LEU A 269 -3.89 -22.94 -14.92
CA LEU A 269 -3.66 -22.91 -13.47
C LEU A 269 -4.43 -24.00 -12.73
N SER A 270 -5.67 -24.28 -13.16
CA SER A 270 -6.52 -25.31 -12.54
C SER A 270 -5.97 -26.74 -12.63
N GLN A 271 -4.95 -26.96 -13.47
CA GLN A 271 -4.26 -28.26 -13.58
C GLN A 271 -3.14 -28.44 -12.54
N ILE A 272 -2.86 -27.40 -11.71
CA ILE A 272 -1.79 -27.40 -10.72
C ILE A 272 -2.42 -27.32 -9.32
N PRO A 273 -2.72 -28.48 -8.70
CA PRO A 273 -3.43 -28.49 -7.41
C PRO A 273 -2.59 -28.00 -6.23
N THR A 274 -1.29 -27.83 -6.41
CA THR A 274 -0.38 -27.36 -5.34
C THR A 274 -0.45 -25.85 -5.11
N ILE A 275 -1.09 -25.08 -6.00
CA ILE A 275 -1.21 -23.62 -5.86
C ILE A 275 -2.05 -23.30 -4.62
N THR A 276 -1.43 -22.54 -3.71
CA THR A 276 -2.04 -22.01 -2.48
C THR A 276 -2.18 -20.49 -2.50
N GLU A 277 -1.42 -19.81 -3.34
CA GLU A 277 -1.44 -18.35 -3.45
C GLU A 277 -1.40 -17.92 -4.93
N LEU A 278 -2.40 -17.13 -5.34
CA LEU A 278 -2.52 -16.56 -6.68
C LEU A 278 -2.77 -15.06 -6.61
N LEU A 279 -1.82 -14.28 -7.15
CA LEU A 279 -1.93 -12.84 -7.31
C LEU A 279 -2.17 -12.52 -8.78
N ALA A 280 -3.31 -11.91 -9.10
CA ALA A 280 -3.74 -11.59 -10.47
C ALA A 280 -4.46 -10.22 -10.51
N GLN A 281 -3.91 -9.22 -9.80
CA GLN A 281 -4.42 -7.87 -9.79
C GLN A 281 -4.07 -7.11 -11.08
N GLU A 282 -4.92 -6.15 -11.48
CA GLU A 282 -4.69 -5.27 -12.64
C GLU A 282 -4.45 -6.02 -13.97
N CYS A 283 -5.08 -7.17 -14.17
CA CYS A 283 -4.93 -8.00 -15.38
C CYS A 283 -6.03 -7.81 -16.42
N ASN A 284 -6.98 -6.89 -16.20
CA ASN A 284 -8.19 -6.72 -17.02
C ASN A 284 -9.06 -8.00 -17.11
N LEU A 285 -8.95 -8.90 -16.12
CA LEU A 285 -9.79 -10.10 -16.05
C LEU A 285 -11.28 -9.72 -16.07
N ASP A 286 -12.06 -10.40 -16.85
CA ASP A 286 -13.50 -10.17 -17.00
C ASP A 286 -14.31 -11.34 -16.40
N ASN A 287 -14.93 -12.14 -17.21
CA ASN A 287 -15.77 -13.25 -16.74
C ASN A 287 -14.92 -14.41 -16.19
N MET A 288 -14.96 -14.60 -14.87
CA MET A 288 -14.26 -15.72 -14.24
C MET A 288 -14.80 -17.06 -14.71
N PRO A 289 -13.94 -17.99 -15.20
CA PRO A 289 -14.39 -19.27 -15.70
C PRO A 289 -14.72 -20.26 -14.57
N LEU A 290 -15.50 -21.30 -14.90
CA LEU A 290 -15.87 -22.36 -13.95
C LEU A 290 -14.64 -23.10 -13.37
N GLU A 291 -13.55 -23.12 -14.11
CA GLU A 291 -12.28 -23.75 -13.78
C GLU A 291 -11.65 -23.20 -12.51
N ILE A 292 -11.96 -21.96 -12.13
CA ILE A 292 -11.45 -21.39 -10.87
C ILE A 292 -11.78 -22.28 -9.66
N GLY A 293 -12.95 -22.89 -9.65
CA GLY A 293 -13.39 -23.77 -8.57
C GLY A 293 -12.57 -25.06 -8.43
N LYS A 294 -11.67 -25.37 -9.36
CA LYS A 294 -10.72 -26.49 -9.25
C LYS A 294 -9.46 -26.15 -8.43
N LEU A 295 -9.21 -24.88 -8.16
CA LEU A 295 -8.12 -24.41 -7.29
C LEU A 295 -8.45 -24.64 -5.80
N GLY A 296 -8.88 -25.85 -5.44
CA GLY A 296 -9.43 -26.16 -4.12
C GLY A 296 -8.46 -25.98 -2.94
N ASN A 297 -7.15 -25.93 -3.19
CA ASN A 297 -6.14 -25.71 -2.15
C ASN A 297 -5.75 -24.23 -1.95
N ILE A 298 -6.33 -23.33 -2.75
CA ILE A 298 -5.99 -21.92 -2.68
C ILE A 298 -6.41 -21.31 -1.34
N ARG A 299 -5.51 -20.56 -0.73
CA ARG A 299 -5.68 -19.85 0.54
C ARG A 299 -5.66 -18.35 0.37
N VAL A 300 -4.88 -17.85 -0.60
CA VAL A 300 -4.75 -16.43 -0.90
C VAL A 300 -5.09 -16.21 -2.36
N LEU A 301 -6.09 -15.38 -2.63
CA LEU A 301 -6.52 -14.98 -3.98
C LEU A 301 -6.68 -13.46 -4.05
N ASP A 302 -5.81 -12.82 -4.83
CA ASP A 302 -5.89 -11.38 -5.09
C ASP A 302 -6.31 -11.15 -6.54
N LEU A 303 -7.53 -10.65 -6.73
CA LEU A 303 -8.16 -10.33 -8.02
C LEU A 303 -8.57 -8.84 -8.09
N LYS A 304 -8.00 -7.99 -7.23
CA LYS A 304 -8.39 -6.57 -7.17
C LYS A 304 -8.05 -5.82 -8.46
N ALA A 305 -8.72 -4.72 -8.68
CA ALA A 305 -8.50 -3.82 -9.81
C ALA A 305 -8.58 -4.51 -11.20
N ASN A 306 -9.51 -5.42 -11.37
CA ASN A 306 -9.83 -6.09 -12.64
C ASN A 306 -11.11 -5.51 -13.26
N ARG A 307 -11.82 -6.30 -14.09
CA ARG A 307 -13.10 -5.94 -14.74
C ARG A 307 -14.19 -6.99 -14.48
N ILE A 308 -14.04 -7.76 -13.39
CA ILE A 308 -14.94 -8.88 -13.05
C ILE A 308 -16.34 -8.31 -12.77
N THR A 309 -17.36 -8.89 -13.42
CA THR A 309 -18.75 -8.48 -13.25
C THR A 309 -19.56 -9.49 -12.46
N SER A 310 -19.16 -10.76 -12.48
CA SER A 310 -19.80 -11.86 -11.76
C SER A 310 -18.80 -12.96 -11.40
N LEU A 311 -19.12 -13.73 -10.36
CA LEU A 311 -18.38 -14.92 -9.95
C LEU A 311 -19.15 -16.18 -10.39
N PRO A 312 -18.48 -17.22 -10.89
CA PRO A 312 -19.13 -18.47 -11.26
C PRO A 312 -19.61 -19.24 -10.02
N LEU A 313 -20.63 -20.09 -10.19
CA LEU A 313 -21.15 -20.92 -9.10
C LEU A 313 -20.06 -21.77 -8.42
N THR A 314 -19.07 -22.23 -9.20
CA THR A 314 -17.94 -23.03 -8.70
C THR A 314 -16.98 -22.24 -7.80
N PHE A 315 -17.10 -20.92 -7.71
CA PHE A 315 -16.28 -20.09 -6.82
C PHE A 315 -16.42 -20.52 -5.35
N GLY A 316 -17.60 -20.97 -4.95
CA GLY A 316 -17.86 -21.52 -3.62
C GLY A 316 -17.07 -22.82 -3.28
N ASN A 317 -16.46 -23.48 -4.28
CA ASN A 317 -15.61 -24.65 -4.05
C ASN A 317 -14.23 -24.31 -3.46
N LEU A 318 -13.85 -23.02 -3.43
CA LEU A 318 -12.58 -22.56 -2.85
C LEU A 318 -12.63 -22.59 -1.31
N THR A 319 -13.03 -23.70 -0.73
CA THR A 319 -13.33 -23.83 0.72
C THR A 319 -12.13 -23.68 1.65
N ASN A 320 -10.90 -23.66 1.11
CA ASN A 320 -9.68 -23.38 1.86
C ASN A 320 -9.27 -21.91 1.85
N LEU A 321 -10.02 -21.05 1.14
CA LEU A 321 -9.68 -19.64 0.98
C LEU A 321 -9.75 -18.91 2.33
N GLU A 322 -8.65 -18.21 2.66
CA GLU A 322 -8.49 -17.41 3.88
C GLU A 322 -8.43 -15.90 3.59
N TYR A 323 -7.90 -15.54 2.44
CA TYR A 323 -7.76 -14.15 1.98
C TYR A 323 -8.32 -14.00 0.58
N LEU A 324 -9.24 -13.05 0.39
CA LEU A 324 -9.81 -12.70 -0.90
C LEU A 324 -9.87 -11.19 -1.07
N ASP A 325 -9.17 -10.69 -2.10
CA ASP A 325 -9.28 -9.29 -2.50
C ASP A 325 -9.90 -9.18 -3.90
N LEU A 326 -11.09 -8.58 -3.98
CA LEU A 326 -11.84 -8.24 -5.20
C LEU A 326 -12.09 -6.72 -5.28
N GLY A 327 -11.40 -5.94 -4.45
CA GLY A 327 -11.60 -4.51 -4.33
C GLY A 327 -10.95 -3.68 -5.44
N TYR A 328 -10.89 -2.38 -5.20
CA TYR A 328 -10.23 -1.44 -6.09
C TYR A 328 -8.86 -1.02 -5.55
N PHE A 329 -8.07 -0.37 -6.39
CA PHE A 329 -6.80 0.22 -6.01
C PHE A 329 -6.95 1.75 -5.92
N GLU A 330 -6.60 2.35 -4.77
CA GLU A 330 -6.86 3.77 -4.46
C GLU A 330 -6.33 4.77 -5.51
N MET A 331 -5.28 4.41 -6.24
CA MET A 331 -4.66 5.24 -7.27
C MET A 331 -5.04 4.81 -8.70
N GLY A 332 -5.90 3.79 -8.85
CA GLY A 332 -6.23 3.19 -10.15
C GLY A 332 -7.59 3.61 -10.70
N THR A 333 -7.69 3.67 -12.02
CA THR A 333 -8.97 3.87 -12.74
C THR A 333 -9.74 2.55 -12.96
N ARG A 334 -9.17 1.42 -12.53
CA ARG A 334 -9.70 0.07 -12.78
C ARG A 334 -10.39 -0.46 -11.54
N MET A 335 -11.63 -0.88 -11.70
CA MET A 335 -12.44 -1.45 -10.64
C MET A 335 -13.18 -2.66 -11.19
N ASN A 336 -13.32 -3.69 -10.36
CA ASN A 336 -14.31 -4.71 -10.60
C ASN A 336 -15.72 -4.08 -10.60
N LYS A 337 -16.70 -4.76 -11.15
CA LYS A 337 -18.08 -4.28 -11.24
C LYS A 337 -19.05 -5.37 -10.79
N ILE A 338 -18.65 -6.11 -9.77
CA ILE A 338 -19.44 -7.22 -9.23
C ILE A 338 -20.73 -6.66 -8.64
N SER A 339 -21.85 -7.11 -9.16
CA SER A 339 -23.19 -6.74 -8.66
C SER A 339 -23.85 -7.86 -7.86
N ASP A 340 -23.38 -9.09 -8.03
CA ASP A 340 -23.85 -10.29 -7.34
C ASP A 340 -22.68 -11.26 -7.09
N LEU A 341 -22.58 -11.77 -5.86
CA LEU A 341 -21.57 -12.74 -5.45
C LEU A 341 -21.98 -14.18 -5.73
N GLY A 342 -23.24 -14.41 -6.05
CA GLY A 342 -23.82 -15.73 -6.26
C GLY A 342 -24.05 -16.54 -4.96
N PRO A 343 -24.91 -17.57 -5.01
CA PRO A 343 -25.35 -18.30 -3.80
C PRO A 343 -24.24 -19.17 -3.18
N GLY A 344 -23.22 -19.57 -3.95
CA GLY A 344 -22.11 -20.40 -3.46
C GLY A 344 -21.12 -19.65 -2.56
N PHE A 345 -21.14 -18.31 -2.54
CA PHE A 345 -20.13 -17.50 -1.86
C PHE A 345 -20.04 -17.81 -0.35
N GLY A 346 -21.17 -18.09 0.31
CA GLY A 346 -21.21 -18.43 1.73
C GLY A 346 -20.56 -19.78 2.12
N GLN A 347 -20.07 -20.56 1.16
CA GLN A 347 -19.32 -21.79 1.45
C GLN A 347 -17.86 -21.53 1.85
N LEU A 348 -17.36 -20.30 1.69
CA LEU A 348 -15.99 -19.90 1.97
C LEU A 348 -15.76 -19.71 3.48
N LYS A 349 -16.06 -20.74 4.29
CA LYS A 349 -16.15 -20.66 5.76
C LYS A 349 -14.83 -20.32 6.45
N LYS A 350 -13.68 -20.58 5.80
CA LYS A 350 -12.34 -20.27 6.33
C LYS A 350 -11.85 -18.86 6.02
N LEU A 351 -12.67 -18.09 5.29
CA LEU A 351 -12.28 -16.74 4.87
C LEU A 351 -12.17 -15.83 6.11
N LYS A 352 -11.01 -15.18 6.26
CA LYS A 352 -10.68 -14.25 7.35
C LYS A 352 -10.68 -12.81 6.90
N TYR A 353 -10.17 -12.56 5.70
CA TYR A 353 -10.11 -11.25 5.08
C TYR A 353 -10.89 -11.24 3.77
N LEU A 354 -11.79 -10.28 3.61
CA LEU A 354 -12.57 -10.07 2.40
C LEU A 354 -12.65 -8.59 2.04
N ASN A 355 -12.06 -8.23 0.91
CA ASN A 355 -12.21 -6.90 0.33
C ASN A 355 -13.10 -6.96 -0.93
N LEU A 356 -14.24 -6.29 -0.86
CA LEU A 356 -15.21 -6.12 -1.94
C LEU A 356 -15.41 -4.63 -2.28
N SER A 357 -14.51 -3.76 -1.82
CA SER A 357 -14.64 -2.32 -2.04
C SER A 357 -14.62 -1.94 -3.53
N GLY A 358 -15.29 -0.84 -3.88
CA GLY A 358 -15.28 -0.33 -5.25
C GLY A 358 -15.97 -1.23 -6.28
N ASN A 359 -17.03 -1.95 -5.87
CA ASN A 359 -17.85 -2.78 -6.75
C ASN A 359 -19.24 -2.15 -7.00
N ALA A 360 -20.19 -2.92 -7.50
CA ALA A 360 -21.54 -2.48 -7.81
C ALA A 360 -22.62 -3.18 -6.95
N LEU A 361 -22.24 -3.64 -5.76
CA LEU A 361 -23.13 -4.41 -4.88
C LEU A 361 -24.27 -3.53 -4.35
N VAL A 362 -25.52 -3.97 -4.54
CA VAL A 362 -26.72 -3.38 -3.95
C VAL A 362 -27.27 -4.23 -2.79
N THR A 363 -26.88 -5.49 -2.72
CA THR A 363 -27.23 -6.44 -1.67
C THR A 363 -26.15 -7.52 -1.56
N LEU A 364 -26.20 -8.30 -0.48
CA LEU A 364 -25.39 -9.51 -0.31
C LEU A 364 -26.28 -10.75 -0.33
N PRO A 365 -25.79 -11.91 -0.82
CA PRO A 365 -26.57 -13.13 -0.83
C PRO A 365 -26.92 -13.58 0.61
N GLU A 366 -28.05 -14.27 0.77
CA GLU A 366 -28.48 -14.77 2.07
C GLU A 366 -27.43 -15.68 2.74
N GLY A 367 -26.74 -16.50 1.93
CA GLY A 367 -25.64 -17.37 2.38
C GLY A 367 -24.40 -16.65 2.91
N PHE A 368 -24.30 -15.31 2.78
CA PHE A 368 -23.12 -14.55 3.22
C PHE A 368 -22.81 -14.73 4.72
N ALA A 369 -23.83 -14.98 5.54
CA ALA A 369 -23.67 -15.33 6.96
C ALA A 369 -22.85 -16.60 7.21
N GLY A 370 -22.64 -17.43 6.17
CA GLY A 370 -21.81 -18.64 6.23
C GLY A 370 -20.30 -18.37 6.34
N LEU A 371 -19.83 -17.11 6.18
CA LEU A 371 -18.42 -16.72 6.32
C LEU A 371 -18.01 -16.63 7.79
N THR A 372 -18.13 -17.73 8.51
CA THR A 372 -18.09 -17.77 9.99
C THR A 372 -16.72 -17.45 10.60
N ASP A 373 -15.64 -17.49 9.83
CA ASP A 373 -14.29 -17.16 10.28
C ASP A 373 -13.87 -15.73 9.92
N LEU A 374 -14.75 -14.94 9.28
CA LEU A 374 -14.42 -13.62 8.78
C LEU A 374 -14.16 -12.65 9.95
N THR A 375 -12.99 -11.99 9.88
CA THR A 375 -12.54 -10.99 10.86
C THR A 375 -12.50 -9.59 10.27
N ASP A 376 -12.20 -9.47 8.97
CA ASP A 376 -12.00 -8.19 8.29
C ASP A 376 -12.86 -8.15 7.02
N LEU A 377 -13.80 -7.22 6.96
CA LEU A 377 -14.72 -7.05 5.83
C LEU A 377 -14.71 -5.61 5.34
N ASN A 378 -14.29 -5.42 4.09
CA ASN A 378 -14.40 -4.14 3.41
C ASN A 378 -15.47 -4.20 2.32
N LEU A 379 -16.55 -3.45 2.49
CA LEU A 379 -17.66 -3.25 1.56
C LEU A 379 -17.74 -1.79 1.07
N GLY A 380 -16.73 -0.98 1.33
CA GLY A 380 -16.70 0.44 0.98
C GLY A 380 -16.88 0.70 -0.52
N LEU A 381 -17.35 1.87 -0.88
CA LEU A 381 -17.54 2.29 -2.29
C LEU A 381 -18.38 1.28 -3.10
N ASN A 382 -19.55 0.94 -2.59
CA ASN A 382 -20.59 0.14 -3.25
C ASN A 382 -21.92 0.92 -3.31
N LYS A 383 -23.07 0.25 -3.43
CA LYS A 383 -24.41 0.84 -3.49
C LYS A 383 -25.35 0.25 -2.45
N LEU A 384 -24.82 -0.18 -1.32
CA LEU A 384 -25.59 -0.81 -0.25
C LEU A 384 -26.47 0.24 0.44
N PRO A 385 -27.78 0.00 0.61
CA PRO A 385 -28.70 0.96 1.25
C PRO A 385 -28.60 0.99 2.79
N GLY A 386 -27.89 0.05 3.38
CA GLY A 386 -27.68 -0.11 4.81
C GLY A 386 -26.77 -1.27 5.15
N LEU A 387 -26.52 -1.51 6.43
CA LEU A 387 -25.79 -2.69 6.92
C LEU A 387 -26.63 -3.95 6.67
N PRO A 388 -26.17 -4.90 5.81
CA PRO A 388 -26.91 -6.12 5.53
C PRO A 388 -27.07 -7.02 6.77
N LEU A 389 -28.25 -7.63 6.96
CA LEU A 389 -28.52 -8.50 8.11
C LEU A 389 -27.58 -9.73 8.14
N SER A 390 -27.19 -10.27 7.00
CA SER A 390 -26.24 -11.38 6.92
C SER A 390 -24.86 -11.03 7.51
N VAL A 391 -24.43 -9.77 7.41
CA VAL A 391 -23.17 -9.30 8.02
C VAL A 391 -23.28 -9.28 9.54
N THR A 392 -24.45 -8.92 10.10
CA THR A 392 -24.62 -8.85 11.56
C THR A 392 -24.58 -10.23 12.26
N GLN A 393 -24.52 -11.32 11.50
CA GLN A 393 -24.34 -12.69 12.02
C GLN A 393 -22.89 -13.13 12.09
N LEU A 394 -21.95 -12.34 11.56
CA LEU A 394 -20.51 -12.66 11.52
C LEU A 394 -19.85 -12.32 12.86
N SER A 395 -20.04 -13.19 13.85
CA SER A 395 -19.68 -12.93 15.25
C SER A 395 -18.17 -12.75 15.52
N LYS A 396 -17.29 -13.19 14.59
CA LYS A 396 -15.82 -12.99 14.70
C LYS A 396 -15.34 -11.68 14.09
N LEU A 397 -16.23 -10.90 13.48
CA LEU A 397 -15.85 -9.66 12.78
C LEU A 397 -15.27 -8.65 13.75
N THR A 398 -14.06 -8.17 13.44
CA THR A 398 -13.34 -7.13 14.20
C THR A 398 -13.28 -5.82 13.43
N LYS A 399 -13.29 -5.87 12.09
CA LYS A 399 -13.26 -4.69 11.23
C LYS A 399 -14.35 -4.75 10.18
N LEU A 400 -15.12 -3.65 10.07
CA LEU A 400 -16.17 -3.49 9.08
C LEU A 400 -16.09 -2.11 8.44
N ASP A 401 -15.91 -2.07 7.12
CA ASP A 401 -15.98 -0.84 6.34
C ASP A 401 -17.20 -0.87 5.40
N LEU A 402 -18.10 0.08 5.56
CA LEU A 402 -19.28 0.35 4.72
C LEU A 402 -19.23 1.77 4.15
N SER A 403 -18.10 2.46 4.26
CA SER A 403 -17.96 3.85 3.80
C SER A 403 -18.29 4.00 2.32
N LEU A 404 -18.73 5.20 1.92
CA LEU A 404 -19.01 5.54 0.53
C LEU A 404 -20.06 4.63 -0.14
N ASN A 405 -21.06 4.22 0.64
CA ASN A 405 -22.25 3.52 0.18
C ASN A 405 -23.49 4.43 0.23
N ASP A 406 -24.66 3.89 -0.06
CA ASP A 406 -25.96 4.57 0.07
C ASP A 406 -26.59 4.31 1.46
N VAL A 407 -25.78 4.12 2.50
CA VAL A 407 -26.23 3.73 3.84
C VAL A 407 -27.08 4.85 4.45
N SER A 408 -28.38 4.62 4.53
CA SER A 408 -29.35 5.53 5.18
C SER A 408 -29.82 5.02 6.55
N SER A 409 -29.53 3.77 6.89
CA SER A 409 -29.88 3.17 8.18
C SER A 409 -28.92 2.06 8.60
N VAL A 410 -28.80 1.87 9.91
CA VAL A 410 -28.09 0.75 10.55
C VAL A 410 -29.11 -0.02 11.38
N PRO A 411 -29.30 -1.34 11.18
CA PRO A 411 -30.28 -2.11 11.91
C PRO A 411 -29.86 -2.35 13.37
N ALA A 412 -30.81 -2.54 14.28
CA ALA A 412 -30.56 -2.86 15.69
C ALA A 412 -29.68 -4.12 15.88
N HIS A 413 -29.73 -5.06 14.93
CA HIS A 413 -28.90 -6.27 14.92
C HIS A 413 -27.39 -5.99 14.86
N VAL A 414 -26.94 -4.75 14.63
CA VAL A 414 -25.53 -4.34 14.74
C VAL A 414 -24.94 -4.74 16.10
N ALA A 415 -25.74 -4.77 17.17
CA ALA A 415 -25.36 -5.22 18.51
C ALA A 415 -24.83 -6.68 18.57
N ASN A 416 -25.08 -7.50 17.55
CA ASN A 416 -24.56 -8.86 17.48
C ASN A 416 -23.07 -8.92 17.18
N LEU A 417 -22.49 -7.87 16.61
CA LEU A 417 -21.07 -7.77 16.26
C LEU A 417 -20.22 -7.42 17.50
N LYS A 418 -20.28 -8.23 18.53
CA LYS A 418 -19.69 -7.95 19.87
C LYS A 418 -18.16 -7.84 19.86
N ASN A 419 -17.49 -8.41 18.87
CA ASN A 419 -16.04 -8.36 18.73
C ASN A 419 -15.56 -7.21 17.86
N LEU A 420 -16.45 -6.37 17.35
CA LEU A 420 -16.11 -5.29 16.44
C LEU A 420 -15.26 -4.23 17.15
N GLU A 421 -14.09 -3.95 16.57
CA GLU A 421 -13.12 -2.95 17.03
C GLU A 421 -13.12 -1.70 16.12
N GLU A 422 -13.36 -1.89 14.82
CA GLU A 422 -13.37 -0.80 13.85
C GLU A 422 -14.67 -0.83 13.03
N LEU A 423 -15.39 0.29 12.99
CA LEU A 423 -16.60 0.47 12.18
C LEU A 423 -16.50 1.77 11.40
N HIS A 424 -16.53 1.65 10.06
CA HIS A 424 -16.51 2.79 9.15
C HIS A 424 -17.86 2.89 8.43
N LEU A 425 -18.53 4.03 8.60
CA LEU A 425 -19.85 4.35 8.04
C LEU A 425 -19.84 5.73 7.38
N ASP A 426 -18.69 6.15 6.85
CA ASP A 426 -18.55 7.44 6.21
C ASP A 426 -19.49 7.54 5.00
N GLY A 427 -20.21 8.65 4.90
CA GLY A 427 -21.13 8.91 3.80
C GLY A 427 -20.41 9.21 2.49
N ASN A 428 -21.13 9.19 1.39
CA ASN A 428 -20.66 9.67 0.11
C ASN A 428 -20.99 11.16 -0.03
N PHE A 429 -20.00 12.01 -0.19
CA PHE A 429 -20.17 13.46 -0.33
C PHE A 429 -21.20 13.85 -1.41
N PHE A 430 -21.22 13.11 -2.52
CA PHE A 430 -22.14 13.38 -3.65
C PHE A 430 -23.53 12.79 -3.49
N ASN A 431 -23.79 12.00 -2.44
CA ASN A 431 -25.10 11.40 -2.24
C ASN A 431 -26.14 12.42 -1.79
N GLN A 432 -27.37 12.23 -2.26
CA GLN A 432 -28.53 12.98 -1.77
C GLN A 432 -28.75 12.69 -0.26
N PRO A 433 -29.31 13.65 0.52
CA PRO A 433 -29.53 13.45 1.96
C PRO A 433 -30.29 12.19 2.32
N GLY A 434 -31.23 11.72 1.48
CA GLY A 434 -31.98 10.48 1.69
C GLY A 434 -31.17 9.19 1.54
N LYS A 435 -29.92 9.29 1.08
CA LYS A 435 -28.95 8.19 0.97
C LYS A 435 -27.79 8.33 1.95
N LYS A 436 -27.96 9.14 2.98
CA LYS A 436 -27.00 9.39 4.05
C LYS A 436 -27.60 9.01 5.40
N LEU A 437 -26.74 8.61 6.31
CA LEU A 437 -27.15 8.22 7.65
C LEU A 437 -27.59 9.46 8.45
N LYS A 438 -28.83 9.42 8.93
CA LYS A 438 -29.42 10.50 9.74
C LYS A 438 -29.45 10.16 11.23
N VAL A 439 -29.67 8.90 11.56
CA VAL A 439 -29.83 8.42 12.93
C VAL A 439 -29.00 7.17 13.16
N LEU A 440 -28.26 7.15 14.26
CA LEU A 440 -27.61 5.95 14.78
C LEU A 440 -28.55 5.21 15.73
N PRO A 441 -28.70 3.88 15.61
CA PRO A 441 -29.50 3.11 16.56
C PRO A 441 -28.79 3.07 17.93
N ASN A 442 -29.58 3.04 19.01
CA ASN A 442 -29.02 2.91 20.37
C ASN A 442 -28.18 1.64 20.56
N GLU A 443 -28.48 0.61 19.80
CA GLU A 443 -27.81 -0.69 19.83
C GLU A 443 -26.33 -0.61 19.41
N ILE A 444 -25.94 0.41 18.66
CA ILE A 444 -24.51 0.64 18.34
C ILE A 444 -23.67 0.84 19.62
N CYS A 445 -24.29 1.41 20.65
CA CYS A 445 -23.65 1.65 21.96
C CYS A 445 -23.42 0.35 22.77
N GLN A 446 -23.83 -0.81 22.25
CA GLN A 446 -23.55 -2.13 22.82
C GLN A 446 -22.23 -2.73 22.31
N LEU A 447 -21.58 -2.12 21.33
CA LEU A 447 -20.29 -2.56 20.76
C LEU A 447 -19.14 -2.19 21.71
N LYS A 448 -19.02 -2.90 22.82
CA LYS A 448 -18.10 -2.55 23.93
C LYS A 448 -16.61 -2.59 23.58
N ASN A 449 -16.24 -3.31 22.51
CA ASN A 449 -14.87 -3.42 22.04
C ASN A 449 -14.49 -2.38 20.99
N LEU A 450 -15.45 -1.49 20.59
CA LEU A 450 -15.23 -0.54 19.52
C LEU A 450 -14.19 0.51 19.91
N LYS A 451 -13.13 0.61 19.11
CA LYS A 451 -12.00 1.54 19.26
C LYS A 451 -12.03 2.66 18.24
N VAL A 452 -12.53 2.35 17.03
CA VAL A 452 -12.62 3.33 15.93
C VAL A 452 -14.04 3.35 15.38
N LEU A 453 -14.63 4.56 15.34
CA LEU A 453 -15.91 4.82 14.69
C LEU A 453 -15.78 6.02 13.77
N THR A 454 -16.05 5.84 12.46
CA THR A 454 -16.07 6.95 11.52
C THR A 454 -17.45 7.11 10.89
N LEU A 455 -17.91 8.34 10.84
CA LEU A 455 -19.28 8.75 10.47
C LEU A 455 -19.29 10.03 9.64
N LYS A 456 -18.14 10.42 9.08
CA LYS A 456 -18.03 11.68 8.33
C LYS A 456 -18.94 11.73 7.11
N ASP A 457 -19.20 12.93 6.59
CA ASP A 457 -20.00 13.16 5.36
C ASP A 457 -21.42 12.56 5.43
N ASN A 458 -22.04 12.52 6.61
CA ASN A 458 -23.42 12.08 6.81
C ASN A 458 -24.36 13.29 7.09
N VAL A 459 -25.55 13.02 7.55
CA VAL A 459 -26.55 14.05 7.95
C VAL A 459 -27.06 13.79 9.37
N ILE A 460 -26.15 13.38 10.26
CA ILE A 460 -26.48 13.02 11.64
C ILE A 460 -26.77 14.30 12.43
N GLU A 461 -28.00 14.41 12.99
CA GLU A 461 -28.42 15.54 13.77
C GLU A 461 -28.17 15.36 15.28
N GLN A 462 -28.17 14.09 15.75
CA GLN A 462 -27.97 13.73 17.16
C GLN A 462 -27.25 12.38 17.29
N LEU A 463 -26.43 12.25 18.32
CA LEU A 463 -25.88 10.97 18.76
C LEU A 463 -26.80 10.29 19.77
N PRO A 464 -26.80 8.96 19.87
CA PRO A 464 -27.52 8.24 20.93
C PRO A 464 -27.12 8.71 22.34
N ASP A 465 -28.08 8.85 23.23
CA ASP A 465 -27.82 9.21 24.64
C ASP A 465 -26.89 8.23 25.36
N ALA A 466 -26.82 6.99 24.89
CA ALA A 466 -25.95 5.95 25.44
C ALA A 466 -24.54 5.89 24.81
N ILE A 467 -24.14 6.88 23.97
CA ILE A 467 -22.84 6.85 23.25
C ILE A 467 -21.63 6.67 24.19
N GLY A 468 -21.71 7.22 25.40
CA GLY A 468 -20.68 7.07 26.44
C GLY A 468 -20.42 5.63 26.87
N ASN A 469 -21.30 4.69 26.51
CA ASN A 469 -21.08 3.25 26.75
C ASN A 469 -19.96 2.64 25.89
N LEU A 470 -19.49 3.33 24.85
CA LEU A 470 -18.37 2.90 24.01
C LEU A 470 -17.04 3.22 24.71
N THR A 471 -16.84 2.66 25.89
CA THR A 471 -15.73 3.02 26.78
C THR A 471 -14.34 2.71 26.26
N GLN A 472 -14.22 1.85 25.21
CA GLN A 472 -12.94 1.54 24.54
C GLN A 472 -12.67 2.45 23.34
N LEU A 473 -13.57 3.40 23.04
CA LEU A 473 -13.44 4.24 21.85
C LEU A 473 -12.23 5.17 21.97
N GLU A 474 -11.33 5.07 21.02
CA GLU A 474 -10.10 5.87 20.92
C GLU A 474 -10.17 6.93 19.83
N LYS A 475 -10.88 6.62 18.73
CA LYS A 475 -11.01 7.51 17.57
C LYS A 475 -12.48 7.64 17.16
N LEU A 476 -12.94 8.90 17.03
CA LEU A 476 -14.29 9.23 16.57
C LEU A 476 -14.25 10.34 15.53
N ASP A 477 -14.68 10.02 14.30
CA ASP A 477 -14.80 10.98 13.20
C ASP A 477 -16.27 11.32 12.95
N LEU A 478 -16.64 12.55 13.22
CA LEU A 478 -18.01 13.09 13.07
C LEU A 478 -18.05 14.32 12.16
N ARG A 479 -16.96 14.61 11.44
CA ARG A 479 -16.90 15.80 10.57
C ARG A 479 -17.95 15.74 9.47
N ASP A 480 -18.32 16.92 8.99
CA ASP A 480 -19.31 17.09 7.90
C ASP A 480 -20.64 16.39 8.23
N ASN A 481 -21.25 16.77 9.39
CA ASN A 481 -22.57 16.33 9.86
C ASN A 481 -23.44 17.54 10.27
N LEU A 482 -24.57 17.30 10.92
CA LEU A 482 -25.52 18.33 11.35
C LEU A 482 -25.71 18.38 12.88
N LEU A 483 -24.69 17.97 13.64
CA LEU A 483 -24.74 17.91 15.09
C LEU A 483 -24.83 19.32 15.69
N SER A 484 -25.89 19.59 16.47
CA SER A 484 -26.07 20.85 17.22
C SER A 484 -25.54 20.77 18.65
N THR A 485 -25.54 19.58 19.24
CA THR A 485 -25.07 19.29 20.59
C THR A 485 -24.48 17.88 20.67
N LEU A 486 -23.71 17.60 21.73
CA LEU A 486 -23.30 16.26 22.13
C LEU A 486 -24.04 15.85 23.39
N PRO A 487 -24.48 14.58 23.56
CA PRO A 487 -25.17 14.13 24.77
C PRO A 487 -24.25 14.17 25.99
N ALA A 488 -24.79 14.33 27.18
CA ALA A 488 -24.02 14.40 28.43
C ALA A 488 -23.12 13.16 28.64
N SER A 489 -23.59 11.98 28.25
CA SER A 489 -22.84 10.73 28.35
C SER A 489 -21.55 10.71 27.50
N PHE A 490 -21.40 11.62 26.53
CA PHE A 490 -20.21 11.73 25.68
C PHE A 490 -18.93 11.86 26.52
N THR A 491 -19.04 12.54 27.66
CA THR A 491 -17.91 12.74 28.59
C THR A 491 -17.44 11.45 29.29
N GLN A 492 -18.15 10.33 29.11
CA GLN A 492 -17.77 9.00 29.60
C GLN A 492 -16.78 8.27 28.66
N LEU A 493 -16.50 8.81 27.48
CA LEU A 493 -15.55 8.25 26.51
C LEU A 493 -14.10 8.49 26.96
N LYS A 494 -13.71 7.94 28.10
CA LYS A 494 -12.43 8.26 28.78
C LYS A 494 -11.17 7.82 28.02
N ASN A 495 -11.29 6.89 27.06
CA ASN A 495 -10.17 6.46 26.23
C ASN A 495 -10.06 7.22 24.90
N LEU A 496 -10.96 8.21 24.66
CA LEU A 496 -10.98 8.95 23.39
C LEU A 496 -9.72 9.83 23.27
N LYS A 497 -8.92 9.57 22.22
CA LYS A 497 -7.66 10.24 21.91
C LYS A 497 -7.77 11.21 20.75
N TRP A 498 -8.63 10.89 19.79
CA TRP A 498 -8.81 11.65 18.56
C TRP A 498 -10.31 11.89 18.29
N LEU A 499 -10.66 13.16 18.12
CA LEU A 499 -12.05 13.59 17.87
C LEU A 499 -12.08 14.65 16.77
N ASP A 500 -12.77 14.37 15.67
CA ASP A 500 -13.05 15.34 14.62
C ASP A 500 -14.54 15.68 14.57
N LEU A 501 -14.87 16.93 14.87
CA LEU A 501 -16.21 17.53 14.84
C LEU A 501 -16.30 18.67 13.82
N LYS A 502 -15.31 18.78 12.91
CA LYS A 502 -15.28 19.80 11.87
C LYS A 502 -16.59 19.85 11.09
N ALA A 503 -17.00 21.07 10.70
CA ALA A 503 -18.15 21.31 9.86
C ALA A 503 -19.43 20.63 10.42
N ASN A 504 -19.80 21.06 11.62
CA ASN A 504 -21.07 20.75 12.28
C ASN A 504 -21.79 22.04 12.67
N ASP A 505 -22.93 21.92 13.33
CA ASP A 505 -23.78 23.02 13.80
C ASP A 505 -23.68 23.20 15.33
N LEU A 506 -22.58 22.80 15.95
CA LEU A 506 -22.45 22.81 17.41
C LEU A 506 -22.64 24.22 17.97
N THR A 507 -23.47 24.31 19.02
CA THR A 507 -23.71 25.55 19.80
C THR A 507 -22.89 25.56 21.09
N GLN A 508 -22.66 24.38 21.68
CA GLN A 508 -21.92 24.20 22.93
C GLN A 508 -21.36 22.78 23.04
N LEU A 509 -20.33 22.62 23.88
CA LEU A 509 -19.79 21.34 24.33
C LEU A 509 -20.43 20.95 25.67
N PRO A 510 -20.49 19.64 26.00
CA PRO A 510 -20.95 19.18 27.32
C PRO A 510 -20.23 19.87 28.48
N ALA A 511 -20.90 20.02 29.64
CA ALA A 511 -20.32 20.73 30.80
C ALA A 511 -18.96 20.14 31.23
N ASP A 512 -18.87 18.80 31.30
CA ASP A 512 -17.67 18.08 31.76
C ASP A 512 -16.75 17.64 30.60
N PHE A 513 -16.80 18.32 29.45
CA PHE A 513 -16.02 17.97 28.27
C PHE A 513 -14.50 17.92 28.54
N ALA A 514 -14.02 18.82 29.42
CA ALA A 514 -12.62 18.85 29.83
C ALA A 514 -12.15 17.59 30.59
N GLY A 515 -13.07 16.74 31.05
CA GLY A 515 -12.75 15.46 31.70
C GLY A 515 -12.43 14.31 30.72
N LEU A 516 -12.23 14.59 29.43
CA LEU A 516 -11.72 13.63 28.45
C LEU A 516 -10.19 13.62 28.48
N ASP A 517 -9.62 13.10 29.57
CA ASP A 517 -8.20 13.25 29.94
C ASP A 517 -7.21 12.58 28.97
N GLN A 518 -7.65 11.67 28.09
CA GLN A 518 -6.81 11.02 27.10
C GLN A 518 -6.82 11.71 25.73
N MET A 519 -7.64 12.77 25.56
CA MET A 519 -7.79 13.49 24.30
C MET A 519 -6.46 14.14 23.88
N LYS A 520 -5.94 13.77 22.71
CA LYS A 520 -4.71 14.31 22.12
C LYS A 520 -4.99 15.30 21.00
N GLU A 521 -5.94 14.96 20.16
CA GLU A 521 -6.29 15.75 18.96
C GLU A 521 -7.78 16.06 18.95
N LEU A 522 -8.11 17.34 18.82
CA LEU A 522 -9.48 17.84 18.75
C LEU A 522 -9.62 18.81 17.58
N ASN A 523 -10.55 18.52 16.69
CA ASN A 523 -10.93 19.42 15.59
C ASN A 523 -12.36 19.92 15.79
N LEU A 524 -12.50 21.22 15.98
CA LEU A 524 -13.78 21.94 16.12
C LEU A 524 -13.95 22.98 15.00
N SER A 525 -13.12 22.95 13.95
CA SER A 525 -13.19 23.93 12.85
C SER A 525 -14.56 23.93 12.17
N MET A 526 -14.94 25.07 11.60
CA MET A 526 -16.22 25.25 10.86
C MET A 526 -17.48 24.93 11.67
N ASN A 527 -17.50 25.25 12.98
CA ASN A 527 -18.68 25.22 13.83
C ASN A 527 -19.11 26.66 14.13
N LEU A 528 -19.69 27.32 13.13
CA LEU A 528 -19.97 28.76 13.14
C LEU A 528 -20.94 29.22 14.25
N LYS A 529 -21.71 28.30 14.83
CA LYS A 529 -22.69 28.55 15.91
C LYS A 529 -22.09 28.36 17.31
N LEU A 530 -20.85 27.87 17.41
CA LEU A 530 -20.20 27.61 18.70
C LEU A 530 -19.86 28.92 19.42
N ASP A 531 -20.38 29.10 20.63
CA ASP A 531 -20.04 30.24 21.48
C ASP A 531 -18.64 30.05 22.09
N PHE A 532 -17.63 30.54 21.38
CA PHE A 532 -16.24 30.36 21.80
C PHE A 532 -15.94 30.97 23.18
N GLU A 533 -16.57 32.08 23.57
CA GLU A 533 -16.33 32.71 24.86
C GLU A 533 -16.77 31.81 26.03
N VAL A 534 -17.85 31.07 25.84
CA VAL A 534 -18.33 30.07 26.82
C VAL A 534 -17.43 28.84 26.82
N GLU A 535 -17.05 28.34 25.64
CA GLU A 535 -16.33 27.07 25.49
C GLU A 535 -14.85 27.19 25.79
N LYS A 536 -14.25 28.37 25.61
CA LYS A 536 -12.85 28.66 25.89
C LYS A 536 -12.41 28.19 27.27
N ALA A 537 -13.22 28.44 28.30
CA ALA A 537 -12.91 28.05 29.68
C ALA A 537 -12.84 26.51 29.89
N LYS A 538 -13.58 25.72 29.10
CA LYS A 538 -13.48 24.24 29.10
C LYS A 538 -12.21 23.80 28.39
N LEU A 539 -11.93 24.35 27.21
CA LEU A 539 -10.75 24.01 26.40
C LEU A 539 -9.44 24.33 27.13
N MET A 540 -9.36 25.46 27.85
CA MET A 540 -8.18 25.85 28.65
C MET A 540 -7.78 24.83 29.75
N LYS A 541 -8.72 23.99 30.20
CA LYS A 541 -8.46 22.92 31.18
C LYS A 541 -7.88 21.65 30.57
N MET A 542 -7.88 21.51 29.25
CA MET A 542 -7.43 20.31 28.54
C MET A 542 -5.92 20.36 28.24
N SER A 543 -5.11 20.46 29.29
CA SER A 543 -3.63 20.63 29.18
C SER A 543 -2.90 19.47 28.51
N HIS A 544 -3.56 18.35 28.33
CA HIS A 544 -3.06 17.14 27.68
C HIS A 544 -3.25 17.13 26.17
N LEU A 545 -3.96 18.14 25.59
CA LEU A 545 -4.08 18.29 24.15
C LEU A 545 -2.73 18.58 23.48
N GLU A 546 -2.46 17.89 22.38
CA GLU A 546 -1.30 18.08 21.51
C GLU A 546 -1.66 18.90 20.26
N PHE A 547 -2.90 18.75 19.78
CA PHE A 547 -3.42 19.45 18.61
C PHE A 547 -4.87 19.91 18.81
N LEU A 548 -5.14 21.20 18.52
CA LEU A 548 -6.48 21.81 18.57
C LEU A 548 -6.71 22.66 17.34
N GLU A 549 -7.70 22.30 16.53
CA GLU A 549 -8.08 23.00 15.31
C GLU A 549 -9.40 23.77 15.54
N LEU A 550 -9.37 25.09 15.40
CA LEU A 550 -10.48 26.02 15.64
C LEU A 550 -10.78 26.94 14.44
N SER A 551 -10.15 26.70 13.29
CA SER A 551 -10.30 27.56 12.09
C SER A 551 -11.75 27.72 11.65
N TYR A 552 -12.04 28.88 11.09
CA TYR A 552 -13.37 29.21 10.52
C TYR A 552 -14.53 29.22 11.51
N ASN A 553 -14.27 29.58 12.78
CA ASN A 553 -15.30 29.74 13.82
C ASN A 553 -15.52 31.21 14.20
N ASN A 554 -15.10 32.15 13.36
CA ASN A 554 -15.16 33.60 13.63
C ASN A 554 -14.42 34.04 14.91
N ILE A 555 -13.38 33.30 15.34
CA ILE A 555 -12.61 33.58 16.56
C ILE A 555 -11.50 34.59 16.24
N THR A 556 -11.47 35.73 16.94
CA THR A 556 -10.43 36.75 16.74
C THR A 556 -9.10 36.35 17.38
N LYS A 557 -8.04 37.08 17.01
CA LYS A 557 -6.70 36.87 17.57
C LYS A 557 -6.68 37.14 19.08
N GLU A 558 -7.42 38.15 19.53
CA GLU A 558 -7.52 38.54 20.94
C GLU A 558 -8.25 37.46 21.77
N GLN A 559 -9.26 36.85 21.20
CA GLN A 559 -10.00 35.76 21.85
C GLN A 559 -9.18 34.47 21.99
N ILE A 560 -8.34 34.12 20.97
CA ILE A 560 -7.57 32.86 20.97
C ILE A 560 -6.28 32.92 21.81
N THR A 561 -5.73 34.14 22.04
CA THR A 561 -4.44 34.30 22.74
C THR A 561 -4.46 33.67 24.15
N PRO A 562 -5.48 33.92 25.03
CA PRO A 562 -5.50 33.31 26.37
C PRO A 562 -5.54 31.78 26.34
N LEU A 563 -6.17 31.18 25.29
CA LEU A 563 -6.21 29.74 25.13
C LEU A 563 -4.82 29.18 24.77
N ARG A 564 -4.08 29.85 23.90
CA ARG A 564 -2.70 29.46 23.56
C ARG A 564 -1.76 29.56 24.75
N ASP A 565 -1.92 30.60 25.59
CA ASP A 565 -1.13 30.78 26.79
C ASP A 565 -1.41 29.66 27.82
N ALA A 566 -2.67 29.22 27.92
CA ALA A 566 -3.08 28.13 28.81
C ALA A 566 -2.64 26.73 28.32
N LEU A 567 -2.41 26.57 27.02
CA LEU A 567 -2.05 25.30 26.39
C LEU A 567 -0.68 25.38 25.69
N PRO A 568 0.43 25.62 26.40
CA PRO A 568 1.74 25.91 25.79
C PRO A 568 2.31 24.71 24.99
N ASN A 569 1.91 23.49 25.28
CA ASN A 569 2.34 22.28 24.60
C ASN A 569 1.39 21.84 23.46
N CYS A 570 0.28 22.56 23.26
CA CYS A 570 -0.71 22.26 22.24
C CYS A 570 -0.51 23.13 21.00
N LYS A 571 -0.48 22.51 19.83
CA LYS A 571 -0.51 23.23 18.56
C LYS A 571 -1.93 23.72 18.29
N VAL A 572 -2.25 24.97 18.67
CA VAL A 572 -3.56 25.59 18.44
C VAL A 572 -3.57 26.30 17.10
N ILE A 573 -4.39 25.81 16.15
CA ILE A 573 -4.61 26.39 14.82
C ILE A 573 -5.92 27.17 14.80
N ASN A 574 -5.88 28.38 14.24
CA ASN A 574 -7.06 29.21 14.00
C ASN A 574 -6.82 30.09 12.76
N TRP A 575 -7.43 29.75 11.64
CA TRP A 575 -7.41 30.51 10.40
C TRP A 575 -8.75 31.19 10.20
N ASP A 576 -8.76 32.43 9.72
CA ASP A 576 -9.98 33.18 9.36
C ASP A 576 -9.97 33.52 7.88
N TYR A 577 -11.04 33.14 7.14
CA TYR A 577 -11.19 33.47 5.72
C TYR A 577 -11.32 34.97 5.44
N LYS A 578 -11.77 35.76 6.43
CA LYS A 578 -12.03 37.21 6.25
C LYS A 578 -10.76 38.06 6.08
N LYS A 579 -9.56 37.49 6.30
CA LYS A 579 -8.27 38.21 6.19
C LYS A 579 -7.47 37.92 4.92
N LYS A 580 -7.90 37.07 4.02
CA LYS A 580 -7.36 36.97 2.66
C LYS A 580 -8.46 37.33 1.67
N GLY A 581 -8.59 38.63 1.37
CA GLY A 581 -9.24 39.09 0.15
C GLY A 581 -8.55 38.36 -1.02
N PHE A 582 -9.31 37.69 -1.86
CA PHE A 582 -8.86 37.32 -3.19
C PHE A 582 -8.74 38.67 -3.96
N GLY A 583 -7.51 39.16 -4.13
CA GLY A 583 -7.19 40.38 -4.86
C GLY A 583 -6.51 41.42 -3.96
N GLU A 584 -5.26 41.24 -3.65
CA GLU A 584 -4.17 42.23 -3.62
C GLU A 584 -2.83 41.49 -3.63
#